data_8eb6d7b27ad2fc53201364afbe0bd045
#
_entry.id   8eb6d7b27ad2fc53201364afbe0bd045
#
_cell.length_a   1.000
_cell.length_b   1.000
_cell.length_c   1.000
_cell.angle_alpha   90.00
_cell.angle_beta   90.00
_cell.angle_gamma   90.00
#
_symmetry.space_group_name_H-M   'P 1'
#
loop_
_entity.id
_entity.type
_entity.pdbx_description
1 polymer ?
#
loop_
_entity_poly.entity_id
_entity_poly.type
_entity_poly.pdbx_seq_one_letter_code
_entity_poly.pdbx_strand_id
1 'polypeptide(L)'
;MSSKHFFKYFQKYHIFLSFAILVWFLYACNSTKKVPNGEYLLTKNNFEYVDRKDFDEEIPNFVSQKPNKKDLYLFPTRLWIYNMANAKYDSILNEYQTFPRQMRNQKLRDSLYVKYNHPELKGNSLFWNRVWHSLGKPPIILEQGKTETSANSIKKFLVYKGFWDAHVDFSHKLDSAAKKAQANYKITYKDPTYINGYYYNIPYENIRNIYEQKITESKVKSGDVLDQEKLEDEVKRITELMQEKGYYSFNRDGGEIYFTADTLQSRKQVPLTMDILKDTLKTPYKQYTIGNVEIQYLEKLTDTANVDVKEYENAIIKRIDDQYKVKALWRPITLKKGEIYNQKNLDLTKRNFLALNNFSIASYKASPDKYSNPNDTIINVKYKLIPLPKYNFKTALDLHYSQILNFGFSPSAELTARNVFGGAENFTGSVSGTFGTVYDEKNPNALFNASEYSLQFGLNFPRLLLPFNTEKFVPNKYSPISTINLGASVQNNIGMDRINVNAGLNYFITVNEVISHRLSVFNTQFSFTRNKNKYYDLFKTEGDIKDGIFNLYDIYNPGAINLDTEAKSRLLLNDTGFANSLSPTGLDLLLNFRQSTIKKDRLTQDVLIN
;
A
#
# COMPACT_ATOMS: atom_id res chain seq x y z
N MET A 1 18.67 -12.33 50.14
CA MET A 1 17.87 -11.05 50.02
C MET A 1 16.60 -11.40 49.28
N SER A 2 15.46 -11.25 49.92
CA SER A 2 14.16 -11.83 49.51
C SER A 2 13.61 -11.16 48.24
N SER A 3 13.13 -11.95 47.29
CA SER A 3 12.51 -11.53 46.02
C SER A 3 11.34 -10.54 46.21
N LYS A 4 10.72 -10.50 47.36
CA LYS A 4 9.66 -9.54 47.74
C LYS A 4 10.12 -8.09 47.82
N HIS A 5 11.39 -7.80 48.11
CA HIS A 5 11.93 -6.43 48.13
C HIS A 5 12.22 -5.93 46.72
N PHE A 6 12.68 -6.78 45.81
CA PHE A 6 12.91 -6.40 44.41
C PHE A 6 11.60 -6.06 43.71
N PHE A 7 10.53 -6.81 43.94
CA PHE A 7 9.20 -6.58 43.37
C PHE A 7 8.57 -5.25 43.83
N LYS A 8 8.73 -4.90 45.10
CA LYS A 8 8.22 -3.63 45.65
C LYS A 8 8.95 -2.41 45.07
N TYR A 9 10.26 -2.53 44.83
CA TYR A 9 11.05 -1.50 44.12
C TYR A 9 10.66 -1.40 42.66
N PHE A 10 10.49 -2.50 41.97
CA PHE A 10 10.11 -2.53 40.55
C PHE A 10 8.72 -1.90 40.32
N GLN A 11 7.74 -2.23 41.15
CA GLN A 11 6.40 -1.64 41.09
C GLN A 11 6.40 -0.13 41.41
N LYS A 12 7.24 0.32 42.32
CA LYS A 12 7.42 1.72 42.68
C LYS A 12 8.08 2.51 41.54
N TYR A 13 9.03 1.91 40.82
CA TYR A 13 9.66 2.53 39.64
C TYR A 13 8.71 2.60 38.43
N HIS A 14 7.85 1.61 38.25
CA HIS A 14 6.83 1.66 37.17
C HIS A 14 5.77 2.75 37.44
N ILE A 15 5.33 2.89 38.67
CA ILE A 15 4.41 3.97 39.08
C ILE A 15 5.10 5.33 38.90
N PHE A 16 6.35 5.45 39.31
CA PHE A 16 7.12 6.68 39.14
C PHE A 16 7.41 6.97 37.67
N LEU A 17 7.75 5.99 36.86
CA LEU A 17 7.94 6.10 35.42
C LEU A 17 6.62 6.47 34.71
N SER A 18 5.52 5.82 35.07
CA SER A 18 4.19 6.14 34.55
C SER A 18 3.75 7.55 34.94
N PHE A 19 4.05 7.96 36.18
CA PHE A 19 3.79 9.32 36.64
C PHE A 19 4.71 10.35 35.97
N ALA A 20 5.97 10.03 35.77
CA ALA A 20 6.91 10.88 35.04
C ALA A 20 6.52 11.02 33.58
N ILE A 21 6.06 9.95 32.94
CA ILE A 21 5.49 9.95 31.57
C ILE A 21 4.20 10.79 31.54
N LEU A 22 3.32 10.65 32.53
CA LEU A 22 2.09 11.44 32.63
C LEU A 22 2.38 12.92 32.84
N VAL A 23 3.33 13.26 33.71
CA VAL A 23 3.79 14.65 33.95
C VAL A 23 4.47 15.20 32.68
N TRP A 24 5.26 14.40 31.99
CA TRP A 24 5.87 14.76 30.71
C TRP A 24 4.82 15.02 29.62
N PHE A 25 3.77 14.18 29.54
CA PHE A 25 2.60 14.40 28.70
C PHE A 25 1.85 15.70 29.06
N LEU A 26 1.68 16.01 30.34
CA LEU A 26 1.02 17.24 30.80
C LEU A 26 1.86 18.48 30.46
N TYR A 27 3.19 18.41 30.53
CA TYR A 27 4.08 19.51 30.13
C TYR A 27 4.12 19.69 28.59
N ALA A 28 3.97 18.63 27.83
CA ALA A 28 3.86 18.66 26.36
C ALA A 28 2.49 19.18 25.87
N CYS A 29 1.49 19.28 26.74
CA CYS A 29 0.10 19.61 26.38
C CYS A 29 -0.15 21.06 25.90
N ASN A 30 0.83 21.96 25.94
CA ASN A 30 0.62 23.32 25.43
C ASN A 30 0.80 23.37 23.91
N SER A 31 -0.28 23.11 23.17
CA SER A 31 -0.28 23.11 21.69
C SER A 31 0.02 24.49 21.09
N THR A 32 -0.13 25.57 21.87
CA THR A 32 0.05 26.96 21.42
C THR A 32 1.38 27.60 21.84
N LYS A 33 2.31 26.80 22.41
CA LYS A 33 3.61 27.28 22.89
C LYS A 33 4.43 28.06 21.85
N LYS A 34 4.37 27.67 20.58
CA LYS A 34 5.09 28.29 19.46
C LYS A 34 4.18 29.12 18.55
N VAL A 35 2.99 29.45 18.98
CA VAL A 35 2.09 30.39 18.28
C VAL A 35 2.53 31.80 18.57
N PRO A 36 2.85 32.64 17.56
CA PRO A 36 3.23 34.02 17.74
C PRO A 36 2.17 34.84 18.49
N ASN A 37 2.60 35.98 19.08
CA ASN A 37 1.66 36.86 19.75
C ASN A 37 0.77 37.55 18.72
N GLY A 38 -0.53 37.57 18.98
CA GLY A 38 -1.54 38.14 18.07
C GLY A 38 -2.03 37.17 17.01
N GLU A 39 -1.47 35.93 16.93
CA GLU A 39 -1.89 34.90 16.02
C GLU A 39 -2.59 33.75 16.75
N TYR A 40 -3.34 32.93 16.00
CA TYR A 40 -4.17 31.87 16.54
C TYR A 40 -3.91 30.54 15.86
N LEU A 41 -3.77 29.47 16.65
CA LEU A 41 -3.66 28.09 16.16
C LEU A 41 -5.00 27.66 15.57
N LEU A 42 -5.01 27.26 14.30
CA LEU A 42 -6.18 26.65 13.67
C LEU A 42 -6.39 25.25 14.25
N THR A 43 -7.51 25.03 14.93
CA THR A 43 -7.83 23.77 15.60
C THR A 43 -8.86 22.93 14.87
N LYS A 44 -9.77 23.57 14.10
CA LYS A 44 -10.86 22.90 13.40
C LYS A 44 -11.36 23.73 12.23
N ASN A 45 -11.76 23.07 11.15
CA ASN A 45 -12.63 23.59 10.11
C ASN A 45 -14.02 22.98 10.32
N ASN A 46 -15.03 23.84 10.46
CA ASN A 46 -16.42 23.45 10.61
C ASN A 46 -17.16 23.75 9.32
N PHE A 47 -18.02 22.82 8.90
CA PHE A 47 -18.85 22.95 7.71
C PHE A 47 -20.32 22.91 8.15
N GLU A 48 -21.06 23.96 7.82
CA GLU A 48 -22.49 24.10 8.07
C GLU A 48 -23.21 24.11 6.73
N TYR A 49 -24.09 23.14 6.54
CA TYR A 49 -24.91 23.01 5.33
C TYR A 49 -26.30 23.60 5.61
N VAL A 50 -26.68 24.63 4.83
CA VAL A 50 -27.91 25.40 5.11
C VAL A 50 -29.15 24.70 4.58
N ASP A 51 -29.06 24.16 3.37
CA ASP A 51 -30.15 23.62 2.59
C ASP A 51 -30.10 22.10 2.36
N ARG A 52 -29.13 21.44 3.01
CA ARG A 52 -28.95 19.98 2.98
C ARG A 52 -28.62 19.43 4.35
N LYS A 53 -28.99 18.17 4.59
CA LYS A 53 -28.67 17.46 5.83
C LYS A 53 -27.45 16.55 5.70
N ASP A 54 -27.10 16.17 4.49
CA ASP A 54 -26.03 15.20 4.24
C ASP A 54 -24.69 15.90 4.18
N PHE A 55 -23.71 15.31 4.86
CA PHE A 55 -22.33 15.74 4.84
C PHE A 55 -21.69 15.34 3.51
N ASP A 56 -21.07 16.29 2.82
CA ASP A 56 -20.31 16.04 1.59
C ASP A 56 -18.84 15.78 1.95
N GLU A 57 -18.41 14.53 1.73
CA GLU A 57 -17.05 14.07 2.08
C GLU A 57 -15.94 14.71 1.24
N GLU A 58 -16.26 15.29 0.09
CA GLU A 58 -15.28 15.91 -0.80
C GLU A 58 -14.91 17.33 -0.37
N ILE A 59 -15.85 18.08 0.19
CA ILE A 59 -15.68 19.51 0.56
C ILE A 59 -14.43 19.76 1.43
N PRO A 60 -14.11 18.95 2.46
CA PRO A 60 -12.91 19.15 3.26
C PRO A 60 -11.59 19.09 2.48
N ASN A 61 -11.62 18.54 1.25
CA ASN A 61 -10.43 18.47 0.41
C ASN A 61 -10.07 19.81 -0.24
N PHE A 62 -11.06 20.70 -0.39
CA PHE A 62 -10.90 22.03 -1.01
C PHE A 62 -10.46 23.13 -0.03
N VAL A 63 -10.21 22.76 1.23
CA VAL A 63 -9.73 23.69 2.24
C VAL A 63 -8.21 23.81 2.16
N SER A 64 -7.72 25.06 1.97
CA SER A 64 -6.30 25.38 1.84
C SER A 64 -5.53 25.21 3.14
N GLN A 65 -6.17 25.45 4.29
CA GLN A 65 -5.58 25.27 5.61
C GLN A 65 -6.26 24.12 6.36
N LYS A 66 -5.52 23.04 6.58
CA LYS A 66 -6.00 21.93 7.41
C LYS A 66 -5.31 21.98 8.76
N PRO A 67 -6.04 21.89 9.89
CA PRO A 67 -5.43 21.89 11.23
C PRO A 67 -4.42 20.76 11.39
N ASN A 68 -3.55 20.89 12.39
CA ASN A 68 -2.62 19.83 12.72
C ASN A 68 -3.37 18.51 12.98
N LYS A 69 -2.95 17.44 12.30
CA LYS A 69 -3.59 16.11 12.39
C LYS A 69 -3.52 15.62 13.84
N LYS A 70 -4.62 15.11 14.34
CA LYS A 70 -4.69 14.41 15.62
C LYS A 70 -4.47 12.93 15.41
N ASP A 71 -3.52 12.34 16.13
CA ASP A 71 -3.28 10.90 16.11
C ASP A 71 -4.24 10.22 17.07
N LEU A 72 -4.76 9.05 16.69
CA LEU A 72 -5.83 8.36 17.40
C LEU A 72 -7.07 9.24 17.69
N TYR A 73 -7.33 10.26 16.85
CA TYR A 73 -8.40 11.25 17.01
C TYR A 73 -8.36 12.10 18.31
N LEU A 74 -7.34 11.94 19.13
CA LEU A 74 -7.26 12.58 20.45
C LEU A 74 -6.28 13.74 20.49
N PHE A 75 -5.04 13.52 20.08
CA PHE A 75 -3.97 14.47 20.35
C PHE A 75 -3.13 14.81 19.12
N PRO A 76 -2.73 16.08 18.91
CA PRO A 76 -1.84 16.49 17.84
C PRO A 76 -0.36 16.17 18.19
N THR A 77 0.00 14.87 18.24
CA THR A 77 1.30 14.40 18.71
C THR A 77 2.47 15.02 17.95
N ARG A 78 2.35 15.18 16.63
CA ARG A 78 3.39 15.83 15.82
C ARG A 78 3.59 17.31 16.14
N LEU A 79 2.52 18.03 16.51
CA LEU A 79 2.63 19.41 16.99
C LEU A 79 3.32 19.46 18.35
N TRP A 80 3.01 18.53 19.25
CA TRP A 80 3.67 18.45 20.54
C TRP A 80 5.16 18.13 20.41
N ILE A 81 5.53 17.18 19.54
CA ILE A 81 6.92 16.87 19.22
C ILE A 81 7.63 18.14 18.71
N TYR A 82 7.02 18.90 17.81
CA TYR A 82 7.56 20.16 17.31
C TYR A 82 7.74 21.19 18.43
N ASN A 83 6.81 21.26 19.39
CA ASN A 83 6.88 22.18 20.52
C ASN A 83 7.98 21.81 21.54
N MET A 84 8.56 20.61 21.48
CA MET A 84 9.75 20.21 22.24
C MET A 84 11.03 20.86 21.69
N ALA A 85 11.04 21.21 20.41
CA ALA A 85 12.17 21.88 19.80
C ALA A 85 12.38 23.27 20.42
N ASN A 86 13.64 23.65 20.66
CA ASN A 86 13.99 24.92 21.24
C ASN A 86 14.18 25.98 20.15
N ALA A 87 13.38 27.04 20.19
CA ALA A 87 13.45 28.13 19.20
C ALA A 87 14.84 28.81 19.14
N LYS A 88 15.60 28.81 20.25
CA LYS A 88 16.97 29.33 20.27
C LYS A 88 17.93 28.61 19.32
N TYR A 89 17.62 27.33 18.96
CA TYR A 89 18.40 26.53 18.02
C TYR A 89 17.92 26.64 16.57
N ASP A 90 16.80 27.30 16.32
CA ASP A 90 16.20 27.32 14.97
C ASP A 90 17.06 28.14 13.99
N SER A 91 17.65 29.25 14.40
CA SER A 91 18.60 30.04 13.60
C SER A 91 19.89 29.24 13.30
N ILE A 92 20.39 28.51 14.31
CA ILE A 92 21.58 27.67 14.18
C ILE A 92 21.29 26.48 13.28
N LEU A 93 20.09 25.91 13.36
CA LEU A 93 19.65 24.80 12.52
C LEU A 93 19.50 25.23 11.06
N ASN A 94 18.98 26.43 10.78
CA ASN A 94 18.89 27.00 9.45
C ASN A 94 20.29 27.22 8.84
N GLU A 95 21.22 27.75 9.61
CA GLU A 95 22.61 27.91 9.18
C GLU A 95 23.29 26.54 8.95
N TYR A 96 22.93 25.53 9.78
CA TYR A 96 23.37 24.14 9.61
C TYR A 96 22.84 23.48 8.33
N GLN A 97 21.62 23.80 7.92
CA GLN A 97 21.02 23.27 6.69
C GLN A 97 21.62 23.91 5.43
N THR A 98 22.01 25.17 5.53
CA THR A 98 22.61 25.90 4.41
C THR A 98 24.05 25.40 4.10
N PHE A 99 24.77 24.87 5.11
CA PHE A 99 26.16 24.42 4.95
C PHE A 99 26.43 23.00 5.51
N PRO A 100 25.72 21.95 5.07
CA PRO A 100 25.80 20.63 5.71
C PRO A 100 27.17 19.94 5.62
N ARG A 101 28.01 20.27 4.62
CA ARG A 101 29.36 19.68 4.46
C ARG A 101 30.39 20.35 5.37
N GLN A 102 30.25 21.63 5.64
CA GLN A 102 31.19 22.42 6.46
C GLN A 102 31.01 22.17 7.96
N MET A 103 29.81 21.75 8.38
CA MET A 103 29.49 21.47 9.78
C MET A 103 30.01 20.12 10.30
N ARG A 104 30.58 19.28 9.44
CA ARG A 104 31.39 18.14 9.87
C ARG A 104 32.75 18.60 10.44
N ASN A 105 33.14 19.84 10.19
CA ASN A 105 34.38 20.41 10.70
C ASN A 105 34.19 20.93 12.13
N GLN A 106 34.99 20.40 13.07
CA GLN A 106 34.93 20.75 14.49
C GLN A 106 35.17 22.26 14.73
N LYS A 107 36.09 22.88 13.97
CA LYS A 107 36.39 24.32 14.07
C LYS A 107 35.19 25.20 13.72
N LEU A 108 34.37 24.81 12.77
CA LEU A 108 33.17 25.56 12.39
C LEU A 108 32.08 25.44 13.46
N ARG A 109 31.94 24.27 14.08
CA ARG A 109 31.05 24.09 15.24
C ARG A 109 31.46 24.96 16.42
N ASP A 110 32.75 25.03 16.68
CA ASP A 110 33.31 25.82 17.76
C ASP A 110 33.13 27.34 17.51
N SER A 111 33.28 27.79 16.25
CA SER A 111 33.03 29.18 15.87
C SER A 111 31.55 29.59 15.99
N LEU A 112 30.61 28.67 15.64
CA LEU A 112 29.17 28.90 15.83
C LEU A 112 28.80 28.89 17.31
N TYR A 113 29.46 28.05 18.12
CA TYR A 113 29.32 28.04 19.56
C TYR A 113 29.69 29.41 20.20
N VAL A 114 30.81 29.99 19.76
CA VAL A 114 31.26 31.31 20.19
C VAL A 114 30.31 32.42 19.69
N LYS A 115 29.89 32.35 18.41
CA LYS A 115 29.01 33.32 17.77
C LYS A 115 27.64 33.46 18.49
N TYR A 116 27.09 32.34 18.95
CA TYR A 116 25.76 32.34 19.58
C TYR A 116 25.79 32.30 21.10
N ASN A 117 26.98 32.26 21.71
CA ASN A 117 27.20 32.28 23.17
C ASN A 117 26.33 31.29 23.96
N HIS A 118 26.16 30.05 23.43
CA HIS A 118 25.33 29.03 24.03
C HIS A 118 26.14 27.82 24.51
N PRO A 119 26.32 27.64 25.83
CA PRO A 119 27.01 26.47 26.39
C PRO A 119 26.28 25.13 26.12
N GLU A 120 25.04 25.17 25.70
CA GLU A 120 24.16 24.01 25.47
C GLU A 120 24.34 23.34 24.09
N LEU A 121 25.17 23.91 23.21
CA LEU A 121 25.45 23.36 21.87
C LEU A 121 26.34 22.13 21.89
N LYS A 122 26.74 21.65 23.06
CA LYS A 122 27.55 20.43 23.18
C LYS A 122 26.74 19.18 22.80
N GLY A 123 27.09 18.61 21.63
CA GLY A 123 26.77 17.23 21.28
C GLY A 123 25.28 16.95 20.95
N ASN A 124 24.54 16.39 21.89
CA ASN A 124 23.23 15.79 21.66
C ASN A 124 22.06 16.79 21.48
N SER A 125 22.19 18.03 21.96
CA SER A 125 21.07 19.00 21.95
C SER A 125 20.65 19.41 20.53
N LEU A 126 21.60 19.66 19.64
CA LEU A 126 21.31 19.96 18.22
C LEU A 126 20.76 18.75 17.47
N PHE A 127 21.25 17.57 17.77
CA PHE A 127 20.73 16.33 17.21
C PHE A 127 19.26 16.14 17.58
N TRP A 128 18.92 16.24 18.87
CA TRP A 128 17.53 16.09 19.32
C TRP A 128 16.64 17.21 18.79
N ASN A 129 17.11 18.45 18.74
CA ASN A 129 16.33 19.54 18.16
C ASN A 129 16.00 19.29 16.68
N ARG A 130 16.96 18.76 15.93
CA ARG A 130 16.75 18.33 14.53
C ARG A 130 15.74 17.17 14.43
N VAL A 131 15.81 16.20 15.33
CA VAL A 131 14.84 15.10 15.41
C VAL A 131 13.44 15.62 15.70
N TRP A 132 13.28 16.55 16.66
CA TRP A 132 11.99 17.16 16.98
C TRP A 132 11.41 17.95 15.82
N HIS A 133 12.22 18.66 15.05
CA HIS A 133 11.77 19.34 13.82
C HIS A 133 11.42 18.37 12.71
N SER A 134 12.18 17.29 12.55
CA SER A 134 11.96 16.29 11.50
C SER A 134 10.69 15.46 11.75
N LEU A 135 10.46 15.02 12.99
CA LEU A 135 9.30 14.22 13.38
C LEU A 135 8.07 15.08 13.67
N GLY A 136 8.28 16.32 14.11
CA GLY A 136 7.22 17.29 14.43
C GLY A 136 6.65 17.97 13.19
N LYS A 137 5.53 18.67 13.41
CA LYS A 137 4.94 19.61 12.44
C LYS A 137 4.66 20.93 13.12
N PRO A 138 5.00 22.08 12.48
CA PRO A 138 4.74 23.40 13.04
C PRO A 138 3.24 23.64 13.27
N PRO A 139 2.89 24.60 14.15
CA PRO A 139 1.51 25.02 14.34
C PRO A 139 0.95 25.61 13.04
N ILE A 140 -0.24 25.21 12.67
CA ILE A 140 -0.97 25.82 11.55
C ILE A 140 -1.69 27.05 12.07
N ILE A 141 -1.20 28.22 11.69
CA ILE A 141 -1.77 29.51 12.09
C ILE A 141 -2.96 29.83 11.19
N LEU A 142 -4.05 30.35 11.78
CA LEU A 142 -5.19 30.83 11.02
C LEU A 142 -4.80 32.07 10.19
N GLU A 143 -4.94 31.96 8.88
CA GLU A 143 -4.77 33.06 7.93
C GLU A 143 -6.10 33.34 7.24
N GLN A 144 -6.60 34.56 7.37
CA GLN A 144 -7.90 34.99 6.80
C GLN A 144 -7.92 34.81 5.29
N GLY A 145 -6.87 35.20 4.57
CA GLY A 145 -6.80 35.05 3.11
C GLY A 145 -6.87 33.60 2.64
N LYS A 146 -6.34 32.65 3.43
CA LYS A 146 -6.45 31.22 3.12
C LYS A 146 -7.86 30.67 3.40
N THR A 147 -8.55 31.22 4.39
CA THR A 147 -9.96 30.86 4.64
C THR A 147 -10.85 31.35 3.51
N GLU A 148 -10.64 32.58 3.05
CA GLU A 148 -11.34 33.14 1.88
C GLU A 148 -11.06 32.32 0.61
N THR A 149 -9.78 31.99 0.36
CA THR A 149 -9.38 31.11 -0.75
C THR A 149 -10.09 29.75 -0.67
N SER A 150 -10.21 29.20 0.54
CA SER A 150 -10.93 27.94 0.78
C SER A 150 -12.41 28.06 0.44
N ALA A 151 -13.08 29.12 0.92
CA ALA A 151 -14.49 29.39 0.61
C ALA A 151 -14.72 29.51 -0.90
N ASN A 152 -13.85 30.25 -1.59
CA ASN A 152 -13.89 30.38 -3.05
C ASN A 152 -13.63 29.03 -3.76
N SER A 153 -12.72 28.19 -3.25
CA SER A 153 -12.44 26.86 -3.80
C SER A 153 -13.63 25.92 -3.64
N ILE A 154 -14.27 25.93 -2.47
CA ILE A 154 -15.51 25.18 -2.21
C ILE A 154 -16.62 25.64 -3.16
N LYS A 155 -16.80 26.97 -3.30
CA LYS A 155 -17.79 27.49 -4.25
C LYS A 155 -17.52 27.04 -5.68
N LYS A 156 -16.27 27.10 -6.14
CA LYS A 156 -15.88 26.62 -7.48
C LYS A 156 -16.18 25.13 -7.64
N PHE A 157 -15.89 24.33 -6.62
CA PHE A 157 -16.21 22.90 -6.62
C PHE A 157 -17.74 22.68 -6.76
N LEU A 158 -18.57 23.42 -6.04
CA LEU A 158 -20.03 23.31 -6.15
C LEU A 158 -20.54 23.71 -7.54
N VAL A 159 -19.98 24.78 -8.11
CA VAL A 159 -20.29 25.19 -9.49
C VAL A 159 -19.86 24.08 -10.48
N TYR A 160 -18.69 23.49 -10.29
CA TYR A 160 -18.20 22.35 -11.08
C TYR A 160 -19.14 21.16 -11.01
N LYS A 161 -19.74 20.90 -9.83
CA LYS A 161 -20.75 19.85 -9.61
C LYS A 161 -22.16 20.22 -10.06
N GLY A 162 -22.35 21.37 -10.74
CA GLY A 162 -23.64 21.80 -11.32
C GLY A 162 -24.50 22.69 -10.42
N PHE A 163 -23.99 23.15 -9.27
CA PHE A 163 -24.70 24.08 -8.37
C PHE A 163 -24.26 25.52 -8.69
N TRP A 164 -24.71 26.08 -9.77
CA TRP A 164 -24.22 27.36 -10.28
C TRP A 164 -24.57 28.57 -9.42
N ASP A 165 -25.62 28.47 -8.62
CA ASP A 165 -26.04 29.53 -7.69
C ASP A 165 -25.55 29.29 -6.26
N ALA A 166 -24.64 28.33 -6.05
CA ALA A 166 -24.08 28.03 -4.75
C ALA A 166 -23.35 29.22 -4.14
N HIS A 167 -23.47 29.35 -2.83
CA HIS A 167 -22.81 30.39 -2.05
C HIS A 167 -22.10 29.79 -0.85
N VAL A 168 -20.94 30.35 -0.53
CA VAL A 168 -20.12 29.91 0.62
C VAL A 168 -19.66 31.14 1.39
N ASP A 169 -20.18 31.30 2.59
CA ASP A 169 -19.75 32.29 3.56
C ASP A 169 -18.71 31.67 4.51
N PHE A 170 -17.85 32.51 5.05
CA PHE A 170 -16.90 32.08 6.05
C PHE A 170 -16.87 33.01 7.26
N SER A 171 -16.53 32.45 8.41
CA SER A 171 -16.32 33.21 9.64
C SER A 171 -15.24 32.54 10.50
N HIS A 172 -14.71 33.29 11.45
CA HIS A 172 -13.74 32.78 12.39
C HIS A 172 -14.29 32.85 13.82
N LYS A 173 -14.10 31.76 14.57
CA LYS A 173 -14.33 31.78 16.03
C LYS A 173 -12.96 31.79 16.70
N LEU A 174 -12.64 32.90 17.35
CA LEU A 174 -11.36 33.13 18.05
C LEU A 174 -11.51 32.90 19.55
N ASP A 175 -10.55 32.21 20.13
CA ASP A 175 -10.36 32.06 21.57
C ASP A 175 -9.01 32.70 21.91
N SER A 176 -9.08 33.98 22.34
CA SER A 176 -7.89 34.79 22.64
C SER A 176 -7.14 34.29 23.88
N ALA A 177 -7.86 33.71 24.85
CA ALA A 177 -7.23 33.19 26.06
C ALA A 177 -6.39 31.96 25.79
N ALA A 178 -6.89 31.06 24.96
CA ALA A 178 -6.20 29.82 24.56
C ALA A 178 -5.31 29.99 23.31
N LYS A 179 -5.28 31.16 22.65
CA LYS A 179 -4.63 31.41 21.35
C LYS A 179 -5.05 30.39 20.30
N LYS A 180 -6.35 30.06 20.22
CA LYS A 180 -6.92 29.08 19.31
C LYS A 180 -7.98 29.70 18.43
N ALA A 181 -8.16 29.12 17.24
CA ALA A 181 -9.19 29.52 16.30
C ALA A 181 -9.85 28.34 15.62
N GLN A 182 -11.07 28.60 15.15
CA GLN A 182 -11.80 27.68 14.25
C GLN A 182 -12.24 28.49 13.03
N ALA A 183 -12.14 27.90 11.86
CA ALA A 183 -12.71 28.42 10.63
C ALA A 183 -14.07 27.74 10.39
N ASN A 184 -15.10 28.55 10.18
CA ASN A 184 -16.43 28.06 9.89
C ASN A 184 -16.80 28.44 8.46
N TYR A 185 -17.30 27.46 7.72
CA TYR A 185 -17.77 27.61 6.34
C TYR A 185 -19.27 27.32 6.33
N LYS A 186 -20.06 28.31 5.93
CA LYS A 186 -21.52 28.18 5.76
C LYS A 186 -21.81 28.00 4.29
N ILE A 187 -22.30 26.82 3.92
CA ILE A 187 -22.43 26.35 2.55
C ILE A 187 -23.89 26.26 2.19
N THR A 188 -24.27 26.97 1.14
CA THR A 188 -25.61 26.96 0.55
C THR A 188 -25.51 26.45 -0.88
N TYR A 189 -26.08 25.30 -1.19
CA TYR A 189 -26.02 24.67 -2.52
C TYR A 189 -26.98 25.30 -3.50
N LYS A 190 -28.20 25.61 -3.07
CA LYS A 190 -29.37 25.91 -3.90
C LYS A 190 -29.70 24.78 -4.88
N ASP A 191 -30.59 25.06 -5.84
CA ASP A 191 -30.99 24.05 -6.82
C ASP A 191 -29.89 23.77 -7.82
N PRO A 192 -29.64 22.50 -8.18
CA PRO A 192 -28.71 22.16 -9.25
C PRO A 192 -29.25 22.55 -10.62
N THR A 193 -28.36 22.75 -11.57
CA THR A 193 -28.68 22.92 -12.99
C THR A 193 -28.84 21.56 -13.63
N TYR A 194 -29.96 21.30 -14.30
CA TYR A 194 -30.26 20.05 -14.98
C TYR A 194 -30.12 20.17 -16.49
N ILE A 195 -29.74 19.09 -17.15
CA ILE A 195 -29.68 18.97 -18.60
C ILE A 195 -31.10 18.72 -19.12
N ASN A 196 -31.67 19.69 -19.84
CA ASN A 196 -32.99 19.59 -20.49
C ASN A 196 -32.81 19.29 -21.99
N GLY A 197 -32.37 18.09 -22.31
CA GLY A 197 -32.06 17.66 -23.67
C GLY A 197 -30.55 17.59 -23.91
N TYR A 198 -30.10 16.45 -24.40
CA TYR A 198 -28.71 16.22 -24.79
C TYR A 198 -28.64 16.00 -26.29
N TYR A 199 -27.92 16.87 -26.97
CA TYR A 199 -27.74 16.89 -28.42
C TYR A 199 -26.27 16.72 -28.77
N TYR A 200 -25.96 16.23 -29.97
CA TYR A 200 -24.61 16.15 -30.49
C TYR A 200 -24.54 16.60 -31.94
N ASN A 201 -23.42 17.26 -32.29
CA ASN A 201 -23.11 17.69 -33.62
C ASN A 201 -21.74 17.12 -34.02
N ILE A 202 -21.76 16.09 -34.87
CA ILE A 202 -20.57 15.38 -35.33
C ILE A 202 -20.62 15.34 -36.86
N PRO A 203 -19.97 16.31 -37.55
CA PRO A 203 -20.05 16.41 -39.00
C PRO A 203 -19.33 15.28 -39.75
N TYR A 204 -18.43 14.55 -39.08
CA TYR A 204 -17.67 13.45 -39.66
C TYR A 204 -18.42 12.13 -39.52
N GLU A 205 -18.90 11.57 -40.63
CA GLU A 205 -19.74 10.38 -40.64
C GLU A 205 -19.08 9.17 -39.98
N ASN A 206 -17.80 8.93 -40.25
CA ASN A 206 -17.04 7.83 -39.64
C ASN A 206 -16.97 7.95 -38.11
N ILE A 207 -16.75 9.15 -37.57
CA ILE A 207 -16.70 9.41 -36.13
C ILE A 207 -18.10 9.31 -35.54
N ARG A 208 -19.11 9.89 -36.21
CA ARG A 208 -20.50 9.84 -35.76
C ARG A 208 -21.02 8.41 -35.64
N ASN A 209 -20.79 7.56 -36.66
CA ASN A 209 -21.22 6.17 -36.65
C ASN A 209 -20.61 5.38 -35.46
N ILE A 210 -19.35 5.62 -35.14
CA ILE A 210 -18.70 4.98 -33.96
C ILE A 210 -19.32 5.50 -32.66
N TYR A 211 -19.56 6.80 -32.57
CA TYR A 211 -20.19 7.39 -31.38
C TYR A 211 -21.60 6.84 -31.16
N GLU A 212 -22.43 6.82 -32.22
CA GLU A 212 -23.83 6.35 -32.17
C GLU A 212 -23.94 4.87 -31.76
N GLN A 213 -23.03 3.99 -32.24
CA GLN A 213 -22.97 2.60 -31.82
C GLN A 213 -22.75 2.43 -30.31
N LYS A 214 -22.18 3.44 -29.64
CA LYS A 214 -21.81 3.43 -28.24
C LYS A 214 -22.49 4.54 -27.43
N ILE A 215 -23.56 5.14 -27.94
CA ILE A 215 -24.27 6.24 -27.30
C ILE A 215 -24.93 5.82 -25.97
N THR A 216 -25.33 4.55 -25.84
CA THR A 216 -25.92 4.01 -24.61
C THR A 216 -24.93 4.01 -23.44
N GLU A 217 -23.63 4.00 -23.72
CA GLU A 217 -22.54 4.07 -22.74
C GLU A 217 -22.19 5.51 -22.32
N SER A 218 -22.88 6.52 -22.88
CA SER A 218 -22.64 7.93 -22.54
C SER A 218 -22.80 8.20 -21.04
N LYS A 219 -21.87 8.96 -20.49
CA LYS A 219 -21.88 9.42 -19.09
C LYS A 219 -22.84 10.58 -18.85
N VAL A 220 -23.31 11.21 -19.95
CA VAL A 220 -24.15 12.40 -19.94
C VAL A 220 -25.50 12.07 -20.57
N LYS A 221 -26.59 12.35 -19.83
CA LYS A 221 -27.95 12.07 -20.26
C LYS A 221 -28.87 13.24 -19.97
N SER A 222 -29.94 13.37 -20.77
CA SER A 222 -31.03 14.29 -20.44
C SER A 222 -31.64 13.93 -19.09
N GLY A 223 -31.90 14.93 -18.24
CA GLY A 223 -32.36 14.78 -16.86
C GLY A 223 -31.23 14.71 -15.82
N ASP A 224 -29.99 14.52 -16.22
CA ASP A 224 -28.85 14.56 -15.29
C ASP A 224 -28.56 15.99 -14.81
N VAL A 225 -27.95 16.09 -13.62
CA VAL A 225 -27.31 17.34 -13.19
C VAL A 225 -26.14 17.65 -14.12
N LEU A 226 -25.99 18.91 -14.50
CA LEU A 226 -24.88 19.39 -15.33
C LEU A 226 -23.57 19.42 -14.51
N ASP A 227 -23.02 18.25 -14.24
CA ASP A 227 -21.78 18.03 -13.53
C ASP A 227 -20.62 18.01 -14.54
N GLN A 228 -19.65 18.92 -14.38
CA GLN A 228 -18.49 19.03 -15.27
C GLN A 228 -17.61 17.78 -15.22
N GLU A 229 -17.56 17.06 -14.09
CA GLU A 229 -16.84 15.79 -13.99
C GLU A 229 -17.42 14.75 -14.95
N LYS A 230 -18.76 14.66 -15.05
CA LYS A 230 -19.41 13.77 -16.03
C LYS A 230 -19.11 14.19 -17.48
N LEU A 231 -19.02 15.49 -17.74
CA LEU A 231 -18.63 15.99 -19.06
C LEU A 231 -17.18 15.62 -19.41
N GLU A 232 -16.27 15.78 -18.45
CA GLU A 232 -14.86 15.37 -18.62
C GLU A 232 -14.72 13.86 -18.81
N ASP A 233 -15.49 13.07 -18.06
CA ASP A 233 -15.55 11.61 -18.22
C ASP A 233 -16.09 11.22 -19.59
N GLU A 234 -17.06 11.95 -20.14
CA GLU A 234 -17.58 11.72 -21.49
C GLU A 234 -16.53 12.09 -22.55
N VAL A 235 -15.83 13.22 -22.40
CA VAL A 235 -14.70 13.59 -23.28
C VAL A 235 -13.65 12.47 -23.27
N LYS A 236 -13.30 11.99 -22.08
CA LYS A 236 -12.34 10.89 -21.92
C LYS A 236 -12.83 9.63 -22.61
N ARG A 237 -14.10 9.22 -22.36
CA ARG A 237 -14.71 8.03 -22.97
C ARG A 237 -14.68 8.10 -24.51
N ILE A 238 -15.08 9.24 -25.07
CA ILE A 238 -15.09 9.43 -26.53
C ILE A 238 -13.67 9.38 -27.08
N THR A 239 -12.74 10.08 -26.45
CA THR A 239 -11.33 10.07 -26.86
C THR A 239 -10.74 8.66 -26.86
N GLU A 240 -10.94 7.91 -25.77
CA GLU A 240 -10.50 6.52 -25.67
C GLU A 240 -11.14 5.63 -26.74
N LEU A 241 -12.46 5.78 -26.97
CA LEU A 241 -13.19 5.05 -28.00
C LEU A 241 -12.62 5.30 -29.40
N MET A 242 -12.34 6.55 -29.73
CA MET A 242 -11.77 6.90 -31.03
C MET A 242 -10.33 6.38 -31.18
N GLN A 243 -9.52 6.50 -30.14
CA GLN A 243 -8.16 5.98 -30.14
C GLN A 243 -8.11 4.44 -30.19
N GLU A 244 -9.09 3.74 -29.62
CA GLU A 244 -9.25 2.29 -29.78
C GLU A 244 -9.61 1.87 -31.20
N LYS A 245 -10.29 2.74 -31.93
CA LYS A 245 -10.71 2.52 -33.33
C LYS A 245 -9.69 3.03 -34.36
N GLY A 246 -8.49 3.38 -33.92
CA GLY A 246 -7.39 3.73 -34.80
C GLY A 246 -7.19 5.23 -35.08
N TYR A 247 -7.98 6.10 -34.48
CA TYR A 247 -7.84 7.54 -34.68
C TYR A 247 -6.77 8.14 -33.76
N TYR A 248 -5.50 7.91 -34.11
CA TYR A 248 -4.34 8.39 -33.35
C TYR A 248 -4.33 9.90 -33.10
N SER A 249 -4.76 10.67 -34.07
CA SER A 249 -4.77 12.14 -33.97
C SER A 249 -5.89 12.67 -33.08
N PHE A 250 -6.83 11.83 -32.66
CA PHE A 250 -7.91 12.26 -31.75
C PHE A 250 -7.36 12.43 -30.32
N ASN A 251 -7.34 13.68 -29.86
CA ASN A 251 -6.66 14.02 -28.60
C ASN A 251 -7.59 14.78 -27.66
N ARG A 252 -7.64 14.37 -26.39
CA ARG A 252 -8.37 15.06 -25.33
C ARG A 252 -7.92 16.52 -25.16
N ASP A 253 -6.62 16.75 -25.17
CA ASP A 253 -6.03 18.06 -24.91
C ASP A 253 -6.06 18.97 -26.15
N GLY A 254 -6.43 18.42 -27.28
CA GLY A 254 -6.56 19.15 -28.55
C GLY A 254 -7.82 20.03 -28.68
N GLY A 255 -8.71 19.96 -27.67
CA GLY A 255 -9.93 20.76 -27.65
C GLY A 255 -10.91 20.43 -28.78
N GLU A 256 -10.96 19.18 -29.21
CA GLU A 256 -11.81 18.72 -30.31
C GLU A 256 -13.26 18.44 -29.88
N ILE A 257 -13.49 18.22 -28.58
CA ILE A 257 -14.82 17.97 -28.01
C ILE A 257 -15.19 19.15 -27.13
N TYR A 258 -16.30 19.81 -27.45
CA TYR A 258 -16.84 20.94 -26.72
C TYR A 258 -18.24 20.64 -26.25
N PHE A 259 -18.56 21.11 -25.05
CA PHE A 259 -19.91 21.10 -24.52
C PHE A 259 -20.41 22.54 -24.41
N THR A 260 -21.53 22.83 -25.06
CA THR A 260 -22.18 24.12 -24.99
C THR A 260 -23.54 23.99 -24.32
N ALA A 261 -23.70 24.66 -23.16
CA ALA A 261 -24.96 24.76 -22.46
C ALA A 261 -25.64 26.09 -22.80
N ASP A 262 -26.84 26.04 -23.35
CA ASP A 262 -27.62 27.25 -23.64
C ASP A 262 -28.35 27.72 -22.38
N THR A 263 -27.95 28.86 -21.86
CA THR A 263 -28.50 29.48 -20.63
C THR A 263 -29.44 30.65 -20.90
N LEU A 264 -29.80 30.92 -22.16
CA LEU A 264 -30.61 32.08 -22.51
C LEU A 264 -32.04 32.04 -21.96
N GLN A 265 -32.63 30.83 -21.91
CA GLN A 265 -34.00 30.67 -21.44
C GLN A 265 -34.09 30.35 -19.95
N SER A 266 -33.15 29.55 -19.43
CA SER A 266 -33.13 29.12 -18.06
C SER A 266 -31.72 28.72 -17.64
N ARG A 267 -31.35 29.06 -16.39
CA ARG A 267 -30.11 28.58 -15.77
C ARG A 267 -30.32 27.29 -14.97
N LYS A 268 -31.56 26.88 -14.73
CA LYS A 268 -31.89 25.68 -13.95
C LYS A 268 -32.11 24.45 -14.83
N GLN A 269 -32.53 24.64 -16.07
CA GLN A 269 -32.74 23.58 -17.04
C GLN A 269 -32.17 24.04 -18.38
N VAL A 270 -31.06 23.45 -18.78
CA VAL A 270 -30.29 23.90 -19.96
C VAL A 270 -30.22 22.80 -21.01
N PRO A 271 -30.48 23.08 -22.28
CA PRO A 271 -30.10 22.17 -23.35
C PRO A 271 -28.58 22.15 -23.49
N LEU A 272 -28.04 20.94 -23.61
CA LEU A 272 -26.60 20.69 -23.74
C LEU A 272 -26.30 20.12 -25.13
N THR A 273 -25.40 20.76 -25.84
CA THR A 273 -24.92 20.27 -27.13
C THR A 273 -23.44 19.90 -27.03
N MET A 274 -23.11 18.71 -27.48
CA MET A 274 -21.74 18.26 -27.66
C MET A 274 -21.33 18.46 -29.14
N ASP A 275 -20.27 19.20 -29.38
CA ASP A 275 -19.70 19.39 -30.68
C ASP A 275 -18.37 18.66 -30.77
N ILE A 276 -18.17 17.88 -31.84
CA ILE A 276 -16.85 17.35 -32.21
C ILE A 276 -16.43 18.11 -33.47
N LEU A 277 -15.67 19.18 -33.24
CA LEU A 277 -15.22 20.08 -34.31
C LEU A 277 -13.73 19.91 -34.52
N LYS A 278 -13.35 19.91 -35.78
CA LYS A 278 -11.97 19.90 -36.19
C LYS A 278 -11.53 21.29 -36.62
N ASP A 279 -10.33 21.66 -36.21
CA ASP A 279 -9.66 22.85 -36.77
C ASP A 279 -9.60 22.72 -38.30
N THR A 280 -10.15 23.68 -38.99
CA THR A 280 -10.27 23.70 -40.45
C THR A 280 -8.94 23.59 -41.20
N LEU A 281 -7.82 23.86 -40.52
CA LEU A 281 -6.46 23.74 -41.05
C LEU A 281 -5.87 22.34 -40.97
N LYS A 282 -6.51 21.41 -40.23
CA LYS A 282 -6.00 20.03 -40.05
C LYS A 282 -6.61 19.08 -41.08
N THR A 283 -5.84 18.05 -41.44
CA THR A 283 -6.31 16.96 -42.32
C THR A 283 -7.47 16.18 -41.70
N PRO A 284 -8.38 15.55 -42.47
CA PRO A 284 -9.48 14.73 -41.94
C PRO A 284 -9.00 13.65 -40.98
N TYR A 285 -9.86 13.26 -40.02
CA TYR A 285 -9.55 12.13 -39.14
C TYR A 285 -9.28 10.89 -39.98
N LYS A 286 -8.04 10.37 -39.86
CA LYS A 286 -7.61 9.15 -40.52
C LYS A 286 -7.43 8.03 -39.52
N GLN A 287 -7.77 6.83 -39.92
CA GLN A 287 -7.49 5.63 -39.19
C GLN A 287 -6.05 5.18 -39.46
N TYR A 288 -5.30 4.90 -38.42
CA TYR A 288 -3.90 4.52 -38.49
C TYR A 288 -3.70 3.02 -38.21
N THR A 289 -2.62 2.46 -38.75
CA THR A 289 -2.16 1.11 -38.53
C THR A 289 -0.78 1.13 -37.86
N ILE A 290 -0.45 0.05 -37.13
CA ILE A 290 0.85 -0.12 -36.50
C ILE A 290 1.90 -0.47 -37.56
N GLY A 291 2.97 0.28 -37.61
CA GLY A 291 4.17 0.03 -38.40
C GLY A 291 5.20 -0.78 -37.65
N ASN A 292 6.41 -0.26 -37.55
CA ASN A 292 7.49 -0.92 -36.82
C ASN A 292 7.36 -0.68 -35.30
N VAL A 293 7.56 -1.76 -34.55
CA VAL A 293 7.65 -1.73 -33.09
C VAL A 293 9.12 -1.87 -32.71
N GLU A 294 9.67 -0.83 -32.09
CA GLU A 294 11.07 -0.80 -31.65
C GLU A 294 11.14 -0.82 -30.14
N ILE A 295 11.95 -1.71 -29.57
CA ILE A 295 12.26 -1.79 -28.15
C ILE A 295 13.70 -1.35 -27.97
N GLN A 296 13.93 -0.29 -27.20
CA GLN A 296 15.27 0.17 -26.82
C GLN A 296 15.51 -0.15 -25.35
N TYR A 297 16.38 -1.10 -25.10
CA TYR A 297 16.89 -1.38 -23.76
C TYR A 297 18.17 -0.57 -23.56
N LEU A 298 18.15 0.38 -22.62
CA LEU A 298 19.17 1.40 -22.38
C LEU A 298 19.54 1.44 -20.90
N GLU A 299 20.78 1.77 -20.60
CA GLU A 299 21.19 2.06 -19.21
C GLU A 299 20.68 3.43 -18.76
N LYS A 300 20.74 4.42 -19.65
CA LYS A 300 20.22 5.79 -19.42
C LYS A 300 19.41 6.27 -20.62
N LEU A 301 18.46 7.18 -20.40
CA LEU A 301 17.63 7.74 -21.49
C LEU A 301 18.42 8.48 -22.58
N THR A 302 19.63 8.93 -22.25
CA THR A 302 20.52 9.69 -23.15
C THR A 302 21.50 8.81 -23.90
N ASP A 303 21.51 7.49 -23.67
CA ASP A 303 22.46 6.62 -24.32
C ASP A 303 22.20 6.49 -25.82
N THR A 304 23.23 6.74 -26.60
CA THR A 304 23.25 6.62 -28.07
C THR A 304 24.32 5.63 -28.55
N ALA A 305 25.01 4.95 -27.60
CA ALA A 305 26.15 4.09 -27.88
C ALA A 305 25.80 2.81 -28.64
N ASN A 306 26.82 2.11 -29.14
CA ASN A 306 26.72 0.86 -29.91
C ASN A 306 25.72 -0.11 -29.31
N VAL A 307 24.58 -0.27 -30.01
CA VAL A 307 23.51 -1.18 -29.62
C VAL A 307 23.50 -2.40 -30.53
N ASP A 308 23.39 -3.58 -29.96
CA ASP A 308 23.07 -4.81 -30.68
C ASP A 308 21.63 -4.72 -31.18
N VAL A 309 21.44 -4.86 -32.50
CA VAL A 309 20.12 -4.78 -33.15
C VAL A 309 19.71 -6.16 -33.59
N LYS A 310 18.58 -6.64 -33.07
CA LYS A 310 18.00 -7.93 -33.45
C LYS A 310 16.55 -7.72 -33.89
N GLU A 311 16.21 -8.29 -35.02
CA GLU A 311 14.82 -8.45 -35.42
C GLU A 311 14.28 -9.77 -34.86
N TYR A 312 13.12 -9.70 -34.21
CA TYR A 312 12.44 -10.87 -33.67
C TYR A 312 10.94 -10.72 -33.85
N GLU A 313 10.35 -11.66 -34.60
CA GLU A 313 8.93 -11.63 -34.95
C GLU A 313 8.54 -10.28 -35.59
N ASN A 314 7.73 -9.47 -34.93
CA ASN A 314 7.23 -8.20 -35.40
C ASN A 314 7.91 -6.99 -34.74
N ALA A 315 9.04 -7.18 -34.05
CA ALA A 315 9.71 -6.13 -33.31
C ALA A 315 11.21 -6.03 -33.63
N ILE A 316 11.72 -4.79 -33.59
CA ILE A 316 13.14 -4.46 -33.67
C ILE A 316 13.62 -4.23 -32.23
N ILE A 317 14.54 -5.06 -31.75
CA ILE A 317 15.05 -4.98 -30.37
C ILE A 317 16.49 -4.47 -30.41
N LYS A 318 16.72 -3.32 -29.79
CA LYS A 318 18.00 -2.67 -29.63
C LYS A 318 18.45 -2.79 -28.19
N ARG A 319 19.60 -3.42 -27.96
CA ARG A 319 20.13 -3.71 -26.61
C ARG A 319 21.54 -3.16 -26.46
N ILE A 320 21.84 -2.61 -25.28
CA ILE A 320 23.20 -2.19 -24.91
C ILE A 320 24.07 -3.36 -24.46
N ASP A 321 23.46 -4.44 -23.98
CA ASP A 321 24.13 -5.65 -23.49
C ASP A 321 23.27 -6.91 -23.69
N ASP A 322 23.80 -8.06 -23.34
CA ASP A 322 23.14 -9.37 -23.44
C ASP A 322 22.45 -9.84 -22.16
N GLN A 323 22.30 -8.98 -21.14
CA GLN A 323 21.69 -9.37 -19.86
C GLN A 323 20.26 -9.88 -20.05
N TYR A 324 19.48 -9.31 -20.98
CA TYR A 324 18.15 -9.76 -21.32
C TYR A 324 18.13 -10.50 -22.65
N LYS A 325 17.60 -11.71 -22.66
CA LYS A 325 17.33 -12.46 -23.90
C LYS A 325 16.34 -11.71 -24.78
N VAL A 326 16.53 -11.73 -26.09
CA VAL A 326 15.64 -11.08 -27.05
C VAL A 326 14.16 -11.44 -26.82
N LYS A 327 13.88 -12.72 -26.61
CA LYS A 327 12.52 -13.22 -26.34
C LYS A 327 11.91 -12.65 -25.05
N ALA A 328 12.72 -12.31 -24.03
CA ALA A 328 12.23 -11.69 -22.79
C ALA A 328 11.75 -10.26 -23.01
N LEU A 329 12.42 -9.52 -23.90
CA LEU A 329 12.03 -8.16 -24.28
C LEU A 329 10.86 -8.16 -25.29
N TRP A 330 10.68 -9.23 -26.04
CA TRP A 330 9.57 -9.35 -26.99
C TRP A 330 8.25 -9.76 -26.32
N ARG A 331 8.26 -10.66 -25.34
CA ARG A 331 7.04 -11.21 -24.71
C ARG A 331 6.03 -10.16 -24.22
N PRO A 332 6.43 -9.04 -23.58
CA PRO A 332 5.47 -8.05 -23.11
C PRO A 332 4.72 -7.32 -24.23
N ILE A 333 5.17 -7.43 -25.48
CA ILE A 333 4.60 -6.70 -26.63
C ILE A 333 3.25 -7.31 -27.02
N THR A 334 2.23 -6.48 -27.05
CA THR A 334 0.87 -6.86 -27.48
C THR A 334 0.52 -6.37 -28.88
N LEU A 335 1.40 -5.56 -29.48
CA LEU A 335 1.22 -4.94 -30.78
C LEU A 335 1.69 -5.85 -31.91
N LYS A 336 0.98 -5.84 -33.04
CA LYS A 336 1.41 -6.49 -34.27
C LYS A 336 1.43 -5.49 -35.42
N LYS A 337 2.43 -5.65 -36.29
CA LYS A 337 2.56 -4.83 -37.52
C LYS A 337 1.35 -5.05 -38.41
N GLY A 338 0.78 -3.96 -38.93
CA GLY A 338 -0.40 -3.97 -39.81
C GLY A 338 -1.75 -3.99 -39.08
N GLU A 339 -1.78 -4.23 -37.74
CA GLU A 339 -3.04 -4.09 -36.99
C GLU A 339 -3.46 -2.62 -36.89
N ILE A 340 -4.76 -2.39 -36.75
CA ILE A 340 -5.30 -1.05 -36.48
C ILE A 340 -4.71 -0.54 -35.17
N TYR A 341 -4.28 0.73 -35.18
CA TYR A 341 -3.80 1.40 -33.98
C TYR A 341 -4.85 1.32 -32.87
N ASN A 342 -4.37 0.99 -31.69
CA ASN A 342 -5.21 0.92 -30.48
C ASN A 342 -4.38 1.39 -29.28
N GLN A 343 -4.74 2.53 -28.71
CA GLN A 343 -4.04 3.14 -27.59
C GLN A 343 -3.95 2.21 -26.38
N LYS A 344 -5.01 1.46 -26.07
CA LYS A 344 -5.01 0.51 -24.94
C LYS A 344 -3.95 -0.59 -25.09
N ASN A 345 -3.67 -1.03 -26.32
CA ASN A 345 -2.63 -2.03 -26.56
C ASN A 345 -1.22 -1.46 -26.33
N LEU A 346 -1.01 -0.16 -26.63
CA LEU A 346 0.26 0.50 -26.33
C LEU A 346 0.47 0.59 -24.82
N ASP A 347 -0.56 1.04 -24.10
CA ASP A 347 -0.52 1.16 -22.64
C ASP A 347 -0.43 -0.21 -21.96
N LEU A 348 -1.08 -1.23 -22.51
CA LEU A 348 -0.97 -2.61 -22.02
C LEU A 348 0.47 -3.13 -22.18
N THR A 349 1.11 -2.90 -23.33
CA THR A 349 2.53 -3.26 -23.53
C THR A 349 3.42 -2.58 -22.49
N LYS A 350 3.22 -1.27 -22.24
CA LYS A 350 3.95 -0.55 -21.19
C LYS A 350 3.71 -1.15 -19.81
N ARG A 351 2.45 -1.44 -19.46
CA ARG A 351 2.11 -2.09 -18.17
C ARG A 351 2.76 -3.46 -18.04
N ASN A 352 2.78 -4.25 -19.11
CA ASN A 352 3.41 -5.56 -19.12
C ASN A 352 4.93 -5.46 -18.84
N PHE A 353 5.62 -4.48 -19.42
CA PHE A 353 7.04 -4.24 -19.11
C PHE A 353 7.26 -3.88 -17.65
N LEU A 354 6.44 -2.99 -17.08
CA LEU A 354 6.53 -2.60 -15.67
C LEU A 354 6.17 -3.76 -14.73
N ALA A 355 5.21 -4.59 -15.10
CA ALA A 355 4.80 -5.78 -14.34
C ALA A 355 5.91 -6.83 -14.20
N LEU A 356 6.90 -6.84 -15.08
CA LEU A 356 8.09 -7.68 -14.92
C LEU A 356 8.91 -7.33 -13.68
N ASN A 357 8.72 -6.13 -13.11
CA ASN A 357 9.52 -5.61 -11.99
C ASN A 357 11.05 -5.65 -12.25
N ASN A 358 11.41 -5.49 -13.51
CA ASN A 358 12.80 -5.46 -13.99
C ASN A 358 13.20 -4.08 -14.52
N PHE A 359 12.22 -3.22 -14.81
CA PHE A 359 12.43 -1.91 -15.40
C PHE A 359 11.89 -0.80 -14.50
N SER A 360 12.68 0.25 -14.31
CA SER A 360 12.30 1.47 -13.58
C SER A 360 11.48 2.42 -14.43
N ILE A 361 11.79 2.46 -15.72
CA ILE A 361 11.11 3.26 -16.72
C ILE A 361 10.74 2.35 -17.88
N ALA A 362 9.48 2.44 -18.30
CA ALA A 362 8.99 1.92 -19.55
C ALA A 362 8.15 3.04 -20.19
N SER A 363 8.78 3.85 -21.03
CA SER A 363 8.12 4.92 -21.78
C SER A 363 7.97 4.52 -23.22
N TYR A 364 6.96 5.04 -23.90
CA TYR A 364 6.84 4.86 -25.34
C TYR A 364 6.56 6.18 -26.06
N LYS A 365 6.91 6.22 -27.33
CA LYS A 365 6.56 7.26 -28.27
C LYS A 365 5.95 6.60 -29.50
N ALA A 366 4.72 6.95 -29.81
CA ALA A 366 4.07 6.63 -31.06
C ALA A 366 4.17 7.86 -31.97
N SER A 367 4.56 7.67 -33.21
CA SER A 367 4.66 8.78 -34.15
C SER A 367 4.36 8.28 -35.57
N PRO A 368 3.64 9.09 -36.37
CA PRO A 368 3.50 8.82 -37.79
C PRO A 368 4.87 8.70 -38.47
N ASP A 369 4.98 7.81 -39.42
CA ASP A 369 6.19 7.68 -40.24
C ASP A 369 6.33 8.90 -41.14
N LYS A 370 7.24 9.81 -40.76
CA LYS A 370 7.45 11.06 -41.51
C LYS A 370 8.19 10.87 -42.83
N TYR A 371 8.82 9.71 -43.03
CA TYR A 371 9.65 9.42 -44.21
C TYR A 371 8.90 8.67 -45.30
N SER A 372 7.81 8.02 -44.94
CA SER A 372 6.83 7.52 -45.91
C SER A 372 5.87 8.67 -46.26
N ASN A 373 5.30 8.63 -47.42
CA ASN A 373 4.39 9.61 -48.03
C ASN A 373 3.53 10.38 -46.97
N PRO A 374 3.33 11.71 -47.06
CA PRO A 374 2.48 12.48 -46.12
C PRO A 374 1.05 11.97 -45.97
N ASN A 375 0.61 11.08 -46.89
CA ASN A 375 -0.66 10.39 -46.81
C ASN A 375 -0.63 9.07 -46.02
N ASP A 376 0.53 8.62 -45.57
CA ASP A 376 0.66 7.36 -44.83
C ASP A 376 -0.01 7.43 -43.48
N THR A 377 -0.82 6.41 -43.24
CA THR A 377 -1.53 6.19 -41.98
C THR A 377 -0.83 5.12 -41.12
N ILE A 378 0.51 5.11 -41.16
CA ILE A 378 1.35 4.18 -40.42
C ILE A 378 1.94 4.85 -39.18
N ILE A 379 1.85 4.21 -38.03
CA ILE A 379 2.44 4.66 -36.76
C ILE A 379 3.54 3.72 -36.35
N ASN A 380 4.76 4.24 -36.25
CA ASN A 380 5.87 3.53 -35.62
C ASN A 380 5.87 3.78 -34.12
N VAL A 381 6.08 2.71 -33.35
CA VAL A 381 6.05 2.75 -31.88
C VAL A 381 7.43 2.38 -31.35
N LYS A 382 7.98 3.24 -30.50
CA LYS A 382 9.27 3.05 -29.87
C LYS A 382 9.10 3.02 -28.36
N TYR A 383 9.46 1.90 -27.72
CA TYR A 383 9.54 1.77 -26.27
C TYR A 383 10.98 1.99 -25.81
N LYS A 384 11.17 2.72 -24.72
CA LYS A 384 12.44 2.88 -24.02
C LYS A 384 12.33 2.23 -22.65
N LEU A 385 13.23 1.30 -22.37
CA LEU A 385 13.28 0.54 -21.13
C LEU A 385 14.58 0.84 -20.39
N ILE A 386 14.47 1.22 -19.12
CA ILE A 386 15.60 1.42 -18.23
C ILE A 386 15.52 0.39 -17.10
N PRO A 387 16.55 -0.43 -16.89
CA PRO A 387 16.51 -1.46 -15.87
C PRO A 387 16.50 -0.89 -14.45
N LEU A 388 15.92 -1.66 -13.55
CA LEU A 388 16.13 -1.54 -12.11
C LEU A 388 17.49 -2.15 -11.74
N PRO A 389 18.09 -1.74 -10.61
CA PRO A 389 19.28 -2.41 -10.10
C PRO A 389 19.07 -3.92 -9.97
N LYS A 390 20.08 -4.71 -10.38
CA LYS A 390 20.01 -6.18 -10.37
C LYS A 390 19.68 -6.74 -8.99
N TYR A 391 20.26 -6.14 -7.96
CA TYR A 391 20.02 -6.52 -6.57
C TYR A 391 19.31 -5.39 -5.83
N ASN A 392 18.31 -5.75 -5.04
CA ASN A 392 17.61 -4.84 -4.15
C ASN A 392 17.52 -5.48 -2.77
N PHE A 393 17.96 -4.74 -1.75
CA PHE A 393 17.93 -5.17 -0.37
C PHE A 393 16.98 -4.28 0.41
N LYS A 394 16.06 -4.89 1.15
CA LYS A 394 15.11 -4.21 2.02
C LYS A 394 15.21 -4.75 3.42
N THR A 395 15.07 -3.88 4.41
CA THR A 395 14.90 -4.24 5.81
C THR A 395 13.64 -3.57 6.34
N ALA A 396 12.92 -4.26 7.21
CA ALA A 396 11.77 -3.72 7.91
C ALA A 396 11.80 -4.15 9.38
N LEU A 397 11.17 -3.34 10.22
CA LEU A 397 10.90 -3.64 11.62
C LEU A 397 9.43 -3.32 11.88
N ASP A 398 8.64 -4.35 12.11
CA ASP A 398 7.23 -4.23 12.42
C ASP A 398 7.01 -4.37 13.93
N LEU A 399 6.17 -3.52 14.50
CA LEU A 399 5.74 -3.59 15.89
C LEU A 399 4.30 -4.07 15.92
N HIS A 400 4.04 -5.09 16.74
CA HIS A 400 2.73 -5.74 16.83
C HIS A 400 2.14 -5.57 18.22
N TYR A 401 0.84 -5.35 18.28
CA TYR A 401 0.03 -5.42 19.47
C TYR A 401 -1.28 -6.12 19.13
N SER A 402 -1.59 -7.21 19.84
CA SER A 402 -2.84 -7.94 19.65
C SER A 402 -3.27 -8.60 20.97
N GLN A 403 -4.49 -9.13 21.02
CA GLN A 403 -4.97 -9.89 22.19
C GLN A 403 -4.19 -11.19 22.43
N ILE A 404 -3.62 -11.76 21.37
CA ILE A 404 -2.84 -13.00 21.44
C ILE A 404 -1.38 -12.68 21.77
N LEU A 405 -0.84 -11.65 21.13
CA LEU A 405 0.52 -11.18 21.31
C LEU A 405 0.47 -9.79 21.96
N ASN A 406 0.62 -9.73 23.29
CA ASN A 406 0.48 -8.48 24.03
C ASN A 406 1.40 -7.37 23.51
N PHE A 407 2.65 -7.73 23.19
CA PHE A 407 3.62 -6.88 22.54
C PHE A 407 4.58 -7.76 21.74
N GLY A 408 4.93 -7.33 20.55
CA GLY A 408 5.90 -8.03 19.73
C GLY A 408 6.56 -7.12 18.71
N PHE A 409 7.68 -7.59 18.19
CA PHE A 409 8.38 -6.94 17.08
C PHE A 409 8.89 -7.99 16.09
N SER A 410 8.91 -7.61 14.81
CA SER A 410 9.35 -8.49 13.73
C SER A 410 10.37 -7.79 12.84
N PRO A 411 11.68 -7.99 13.06
CA PRO A 411 12.69 -7.62 12.09
C PRO A 411 12.62 -8.54 10.87
N SER A 412 12.80 -7.98 9.69
CA SER A 412 12.87 -8.71 8.43
C SER A 412 13.90 -8.13 7.48
N ALA A 413 14.45 -8.99 6.63
CA ALA A 413 15.34 -8.62 5.54
C ALA A 413 14.95 -9.40 4.29
N GLU A 414 14.92 -8.71 3.15
CA GLU A 414 14.58 -9.26 1.83
C GLU A 414 15.65 -8.88 0.83
N LEU A 415 16.13 -9.86 0.08
CA LEU A 415 16.98 -9.71 -1.09
C LEU A 415 16.19 -10.09 -2.34
N THR A 416 16.08 -9.18 -3.28
CA THR A 416 15.55 -9.45 -4.62
C THR A 416 16.70 -9.44 -5.63
N ALA A 417 16.87 -10.52 -6.38
CA ALA A 417 17.75 -10.60 -7.53
C ALA A 417 16.91 -10.66 -8.82
N ARG A 418 17.08 -9.64 -9.67
CA ARG A 418 16.30 -9.50 -10.91
C ARG A 418 17.01 -10.17 -12.07
N ASN A 419 16.22 -10.68 -13.00
CA ASN A 419 16.69 -11.25 -14.27
C ASN A 419 17.75 -12.35 -14.08
N VAL A 420 17.47 -13.30 -13.18
CA VAL A 420 18.46 -14.31 -12.77
C VAL A 420 18.90 -15.26 -13.91
N PHE A 421 18.03 -15.50 -14.90
CA PHE A 421 18.31 -16.39 -16.04
C PHE A 421 18.26 -15.69 -17.40
N GLY A 422 18.19 -14.34 -17.41
CA GLY A 422 18.13 -13.54 -18.63
C GLY A 422 16.73 -13.47 -19.28
N GLY A 423 15.73 -14.09 -18.70
CA GLY A 423 14.35 -14.11 -19.18
C GLY A 423 13.41 -13.20 -18.40
N ALA A 424 13.95 -12.22 -17.66
CA ALA A 424 13.27 -11.33 -16.73
C ALA A 424 12.69 -12.07 -15.51
N GLU A 425 13.25 -13.20 -15.14
CA GLU A 425 12.90 -13.94 -13.93
C GLU A 425 13.44 -13.22 -12.69
N ASN A 426 12.64 -13.18 -11.62
CA ASN A 426 13.03 -12.56 -10.37
C ASN A 426 13.07 -13.58 -9.24
N PHE A 427 14.19 -13.63 -8.54
CA PHE A 427 14.38 -14.39 -7.32
C PHE A 427 14.23 -13.47 -6.11
N THR A 428 13.50 -13.91 -5.10
CA THR A 428 13.34 -13.23 -3.81
C THR A 428 13.74 -14.19 -2.70
N GLY A 429 14.61 -13.76 -1.81
CA GLY A 429 14.93 -14.48 -0.58
C GLY A 429 14.64 -13.57 0.61
N SER A 430 13.87 -14.04 1.59
CA SER A 430 13.58 -13.27 2.80
C SER A 430 13.80 -14.07 4.05
N VAL A 431 14.27 -13.39 5.09
CA VAL A 431 14.40 -13.89 6.44
C VAL A 431 13.64 -12.95 7.37
N SER A 432 12.88 -13.51 8.29
CA SER A 432 12.22 -12.73 9.34
C SER A 432 12.27 -13.46 10.68
N GLY A 433 12.27 -12.66 11.75
CA GLY A 433 12.12 -13.13 13.11
C GLY A 433 10.98 -12.39 13.77
N THR A 434 10.06 -13.09 14.41
CA THR A 434 9.01 -12.48 15.24
C THR A 434 9.27 -12.83 16.68
N PHE A 435 9.28 -11.84 17.56
CA PHE A 435 9.47 -11.99 19.00
C PHE A 435 8.32 -11.32 19.70
N GLY A 436 7.70 -12.00 20.64
CA GLY A 436 6.54 -11.45 21.31
C GLY A 436 6.30 -12.03 22.69
N THR A 437 5.47 -11.33 23.44
CA THR A 437 5.03 -11.72 24.76
C THR A 437 3.61 -12.25 24.67
N VAL A 438 3.42 -13.51 25.02
CA VAL A 438 2.10 -14.15 25.18
C VAL A 438 1.85 -14.31 26.67
N TYR A 439 0.61 -14.08 27.10
CA TYR A 439 0.26 -14.28 28.51
C TYR A 439 0.44 -15.74 28.92
N ASP A 440 1.27 -15.98 29.94
CA ASP A 440 1.53 -17.27 30.52
C ASP A 440 1.19 -17.23 32.02
N GLU A 441 0.19 -18.00 32.45
CA GLU A 441 -0.22 -18.03 33.83
C GLU A 441 0.86 -18.63 34.77
N LYS A 442 1.71 -19.54 34.25
CA LYS A 442 2.83 -20.11 35.00
C LYS A 442 3.97 -19.10 35.19
N ASN A 443 4.14 -18.20 34.22
CA ASN A 443 5.17 -17.16 34.19
C ASN A 443 4.62 -15.83 33.70
N PRO A 444 3.78 -15.14 34.52
CA PRO A 444 3.10 -13.90 34.06
C PRO A 444 4.06 -12.76 33.70
N ASN A 445 5.32 -12.84 34.10
CA ASN A 445 6.36 -11.83 33.87
C ASN A 445 7.35 -12.24 32.76
N ALA A 446 7.10 -13.35 32.05
CA ALA A 446 7.97 -13.76 30.94
C ALA A 446 7.84 -12.79 29.78
N LEU A 447 8.94 -12.12 29.43
CA LEU A 447 9.04 -11.28 28.26
C LEU A 447 9.58 -12.10 27.08
N PHE A 448 8.99 -11.90 25.90
CA PHE A 448 9.42 -12.54 24.65
C PHE A 448 9.43 -14.08 24.71
N ASN A 449 8.39 -14.65 25.33
CA ASN A 449 8.21 -16.09 25.48
C ASN A 449 7.65 -16.79 24.22
N ALA A 450 7.36 -16.01 23.16
CA ALA A 450 6.99 -16.50 21.84
C ALA A 450 7.97 -15.99 20.80
N SER A 451 8.44 -16.88 19.93
CA SER A 451 9.30 -16.51 18.81
C SER A 451 8.98 -17.34 17.57
N GLU A 452 9.13 -16.72 16.41
CA GLU A 452 9.06 -17.37 15.11
C GLU A 452 10.22 -16.89 14.24
N TYR A 453 10.90 -17.82 13.59
CA TYR A 453 11.92 -17.53 12.59
C TYR A 453 11.44 -18.11 11.27
N SER A 454 11.45 -17.31 10.21
CA SER A 454 11.07 -17.80 8.90
C SER A 454 12.11 -17.46 7.83
N LEU A 455 12.23 -18.38 6.88
CA LEU A 455 13.03 -18.27 5.68
C LEU A 455 12.13 -18.57 4.49
N GLN A 456 12.07 -17.67 3.50
CA GLN A 456 11.24 -17.85 2.33
C GLN A 456 12.03 -17.54 1.06
N PHE A 457 11.80 -18.34 0.02
CA PHE A 457 12.32 -18.17 -1.31
C PHE A 457 11.18 -18.13 -2.31
N GLY A 458 11.24 -17.19 -3.24
CA GLY A 458 10.30 -17.04 -4.34
C GLY A 458 11.04 -16.92 -5.66
N LEU A 459 10.56 -17.60 -6.69
CA LEU A 459 11.07 -17.48 -8.05
C LEU A 459 9.91 -17.21 -9.00
N ASN A 460 9.89 -16.03 -9.59
CA ASN A 460 8.85 -15.56 -10.49
C ASN A 460 9.33 -15.65 -11.94
N PHE A 461 8.57 -16.34 -12.76
CA PHE A 461 8.80 -16.46 -14.21
C PHE A 461 7.69 -15.68 -14.94
N PRO A 462 8.01 -14.75 -15.87
CA PRO A 462 7.01 -14.03 -16.67
C PRO A 462 6.50 -14.90 -17.84
N ARG A 463 6.11 -16.11 -17.55
CA ARG A 463 5.54 -17.11 -18.47
C ARG A 463 4.95 -18.26 -17.68
N LEU A 464 4.12 -19.08 -18.32
CA LEU A 464 3.72 -20.36 -17.75
C LEU A 464 4.86 -21.38 -17.88
N LEU A 465 5.20 -22.01 -16.77
CA LEU A 465 6.17 -23.11 -16.70
C LEU A 465 5.43 -24.45 -16.92
N LEU A 466 5.23 -24.80 -18.16
CA LEU A 466 4.67 -26.09 -18.55
C LEU A 466 5.64 -26.82 -19.50
N PRO A 467 5.59 -28.14 -19.60
CA PRO A 467 6.53 -28.92 -20.44
C PRO A 467 6.31 -28.74 -21.96
N PHE A 468 5.33 -27.93 -22.36
CA PHE A 468 5.02 -27.59 -23.74
C PHE A 468 4.94 -26.09 -23.96
N ASN A 469 4.99 -25.65 -25.24
CA ASN A 469 4.93 -24.20 -25.55
C ASN A 469 3.52 -23.67 -25.33
N THR A 470 3.36 -22.89 -24.25
CA THR A 470 2.09 -22.30 -23.82
C THR A 470 1.71 -21.02 -24.56
N GLU A 471 2.65 -20.37 -25.24
CA GLU A 471 2.43 -19.09 -25.95
C GLU A 471 1.38 -19.21 -27.07
N LYS A 472 1.16 -20.44 -27.58
CA LYS A 472 0.13 -20.72 -28.58
C LYS A 472 -1.29 -20.72 -28.00
N PHE A 473 -1.45 -21.11 -26.72
CA PHE A 473 -2.74 -21.26 -26.05
C PHE A 473 -3.08 -20.07 -25.16
N VAL A 474 -2.06 -19.49 -24.51
CA VAL A 474 -2.20 -18.34 -23.64
C VAL A 474 -1.38 -17.18 -24.22
N PRO A 475 -2.03 -16.28 -24.97
CA PRO A 475 -1.36 -15.14 -25.56
C PRO A 475 -0.68 -14.25 -24.51
N ASN A 476 0.46 -13.66 -24.88
CA ASN A 476 1.26 -12.79 -24.02
C ASN A 476 0.48 -11.56 -23.50
N LYS A 477 -0.57 -11.14 -24.21
CA LYS A 477 -1.45 -10.04 -23.76
C LYS A 477 -2.08 -10.28 -22.39
N TYR A 478 -2.18 -11.53 -21.95
CA TYR A 478 -2.73 -11.92 -20.65
C TYR A 478 -1.67 -11.95 -19.53
N SER A 479 -0.44 -11.53 -19.82
CA SER A 479 0.68 -11.42 -18.86
C SER A 479 0.80 -12.65 -17.92
N PRO A 480 0.94 -13.87 -18.47
CA PRO A 480 1.00 -15.07 -17.65
C PRO A 480 2.26 -15.10 -16.79
N ILE A 481 2.11 -15.47 -15.53
CA ILE A 481 3.20 -15.56 -14.56
C ILE A 481 3.15 -16.92 -13.86
N SER A 482 4.31 -17.52 -13.65
CA SER A 482 4.48 -18.69 -12.78
C SER A 482 5.32 -18.30 -11.57
N THR A 483 4.87 -18.71 -10.39
CA THR A 483 5.60 -18.45 -9.15
C THR A 483 5.86 -19.77 -8.43
N ILE A 484 7.13 -20.04 -8.17
CA ILE A 484 7.58 -21.14 -7.31
C ILE A 484 7.93 -20.53 -5.95
N ASN A 485 7.34 -21.05 -4.89
CA ASN A 485 7.61 -20.62 -3.52
C ASN A 485 8.11 -21.81 -2.71
N LEU A 486 9.14 -21.56 -1.90
CA LEU A 486 9.67 -22.48 -0.90
C LEU A 486 9.83 -21.70 0.40
N GLY A 487 9.43 -22.29 1.50
CA GLY A 487 9.57 -21.64 2.80
C GLY A 487 9.75 -22.64 3.93
N ALA A 488 10.38 -22.16 4.98
CA ALA A 488 10.48 -22.88 6.24
C ALA A 488 10.31 -21.89 7.40
N SER A 489 9.59 -22.28 8.44
CA SER A 489 9.53 -21.52 9.68
C SER A 489 9.65 -22.41 10.90
N VAL A 490 10.25 -21.86 11.96
CA VAL A 490 10.34 -22.49 13.27
C VAL A 490 9.62 -21.56 14.23
N GLN A 491 8.57 -22.05 14.82
CA GLN A 491 7.75 -21.34 15.79
C GLN A 491 7.88 -21.97 17.17
N ASN A 492 8.23 -21.16 18.16
CA ASN A 492 8.21 -21.51 19.57
C ASN A 492 7.14 -20.66 20.25
N ASN A 493 6.15 -21.33 20.83
CA ASN A 493 5.04 -20.66 21.51
C ASN A 493 4.67 -21.42 22.79
N ILE A 494 3.90 -20.79 23.67
CA ILE A 494 3.47 -21.38 24.94
C ILE A 494 2.77 -22.73 24.73
N GLY A 495 1.93 -22.80 23.66
CA GLY A 495 1.12 -24.02 23.44
C GLY A 495 1.72 -25.04 22.47
N MET A 496 2.50 -24.63 21.51
CA MET A 496 3.05 -25.55 20.49
C MET A 496 4.33 -25.01 19.87
N ASP A 497 5.34 -25.88 19.83
CA ASP A 497 6.56 -25.65 19.06
C ASP A 497 6.42 -26.37 17.71
N ARG A 498 6.46 -25.61 16.62
CA ARG A 498 6.25 -26.15 15.25
C ARG A 498 7.39 -25.80 14.32
N ILE A 499 7.68 -26.73 13.42
CA ILE A 499 8.48 -26.49 12.24
C ILE A 499 7.53 -26.63 11.05
N ASN A 500 7.40 -25.57 10.26
CA ASN A 500 6.60 -25.60 9.04
C ASN A 500 7.54 -25.53 7.83
N VAL A 501 7.29 -26.37 6.85
CA VAL A 501 7.95 -26.35 5.55
C VAL A 501 6.85 -26.28 4.50
N ASN A 502 6.94 -25.30 3.61
CA ASN A 502 5.95 -25.12 2.56
C ASN A 502 6.61 -25.04 1.17
N ALA A 503 5.92 -25.59 0.20
CA ALA A 503 6.28 -25.49 -1.21
C ALA A 503 5.02 -25.25 -2.04
N GLY A 504 5.14 -24.44 -3.08
CA GLY A 504 4.00 -24.12 -3.93
C GLY A 504 4.40 -23.74 -5.35
N LEU A 505 3.53 -24.08 -6.31
CA LEU A 505 3.60 -23.63 -7.69
C LEU A 505 2.25 -23.02 -8.07
N ASN A 506 2.28 -21.74 -8.42
CA ASN A 506 1.09 -20.98 -8.78
C ASN A 506 1.23 -20.38 -10.16
N TYR A 507 0.14 -20.37 -10.92
CA TYR A 507 0.00 -19.67 -12.18
C TYR A 507 -0.98 -18.52 -12.05
N PHE A 508 -0.63 -17.38 -12.63
CA PHE A 508 -1.45 -16.17 -12.69
C PHE A 508 -1.65 -15.77 -14.14
N ILE A 509 -2.87 -15.46 -14.51
CA ILE A 509 -3.23 -14.98 -15.84
C ILE A 509 -4.20 -13.82 -15.65
N THR A 510 -3.87 -12.65 -16.22
CA THR A 510 -4.73 -11.46 -16.16
C THR A 510 -5.41 -11.28 -17.52
N VAL A 511 -6.71 -11.59 -17.59
CA VAL A 511 -7.48 -11.51 -18.85
C VAL A 511 -7.78 -10.05 -19.19
N ASN A 512 -8.19 -9.26 -18.21
CA ASN A 512 -8.47 -7.81 -18.34
C ASN A 512 -8.37 -7.13 -16.97
N GLU A 513 -8.78 -5.86 -16.88
CA GLU A 513 -8.73 -5.07 -15.63
C GLU A 513 -9.66 -5.60 -14.51
N VAL A 514 -10.66 -6.41 -14.86
CA VAL A 514 -11.67 -6.94 -13.94
C VAL A 514 -11.46 -8.41 -13.65
N ILE A 515 -10.92 -9.19 -14.62
CA ILE A 515 -10.83 -10.65 -14.54
C ILE A 515 -9.37 -11.07 -14.49
N SER A 516 -9.02 -11.78 -13.42
CA SER A 516 -7.75 -12.50 -13.29
C SER A 516 -7.99 -13.92 -12.79
N HIS A 517 -7.15 -14.84 -13.23
CA HIS A 517 -7.19 -16.25 -12.81
C HIS A 517 -5.93 -16.58 -12.05
N ARG A 518 -6.09 -17.26 -10.93
CA ARG A 518 -5.01 -17.88 -10.17
C ARG A 518 -5.27 -19.37 -10.07
N LEU A 519 -4.31 -20.15 -10.51
CA LEU A 519 -4.33 -21.61 -10.39
C LEU A 519 -3.15 -22.03 -9.51
N SER A 520 -3.44 -22.63 -8.36
CA SER A 520 -2.44 -23.30 -7.53
C SER A 520 -2.35 -24.74 -7.97
N VAL A 521 -1.24 -25.11 -8.62
CA VAL A 521 -1.01 -26.46 -9.12
C VAL A 521 -0.74 -27.41 -7.97
N PHE A 522 0.11 -26.98 -7.07
CA PHE A 522 0.25 -27.58 -5.74
C PHE A 522 0.58 -26.49 -4.73
N ASN A 523 0.13 -26.69 -3.52
CA ASN A 523 0.48 -25.88 -2.36
C ASN A 523 0.50 -26.83 -1.16
N THR A 524 1.70 -27.20 -0.74
CA THR A 524 1.90 -28.20 0.29
C THR A 524 2.57 -27.56 1.49
N GLN A 525 2.03 -27.81 2.67
CA GLN A 525 2.63 -27.42 3.92
C GLN A 525 2.79 -28.67 4.80
N PHE A 526 4.02 -28.92 5.23
CA PHE A 526 4.34 -29.92 6.24
C PHE A 526 4.56 -29.21 7.56
N SER A 527 3.83 -29.61 8.59
CA SER A 527 3.92 -29.06 9.94
C SER A 527 4.37 -30.17 10.90
N PHE A 528 5.48 -29.96 11.57
CA PHE A 528 6.04 -30.88 12.54
C PHE A 528 5.97 -30.25 13.92
N THR A 529 5.25 -30.90 14.84
CA THR A 529 5.16 -30.46 16.23
C THR A 529 6.32 -31.05 17.02
N ARG A 530 7.24 -30.21 17.51
CA ARG A 530 8.45 -30.65 18.23
C ARG A 530 8.14 -31.13 19.63
N ASN A 531 7.20 -30.49 20.32
CA ASN A 531 6.88 -30.80 21.73
C ASN A 531 5.37 -30.93 21.92
N LYS A 532 4.86 -32.13 21.63
CA LYS A 532 3.42 -32.45 21.74
C LYS A 532 2.90 -32.34 23.18
N ASN A 533 3.76 -32.47 24.16
CA ASN A 533 3.38 -32.44 25.57
C ASN A 533 3.08 -31.02 26.08
N LYS A 534 3.55 -29.96 25.40
CA LYS A 534 3.13 -28.57 25.68
C LYS A 534 1.62 -28.37 25.56
N TYR A 535 0.92 -29.28 24.87
CA TYR A 535 -0.54 -29.28 24.84
C TYR A 535 -1.15 -29.23 26.25
N TYR A 536 -0.64 -30.00 27.18
CA TYR A 536 -1.13 -30.04 28.57
C TYR A 536 -0.80 -28.78 29.37
N ASP A 537 0.21 -28.01 28.97
CA ASP A 537 0.51 -26.70 29.56
C ASP A 537 -0.48 -25.63 29.09
N LEU A 538 -0.99 -25.76 27.87
CA LEU A 538 -1.98 -24.87 27.30
C LEU A 538 -3.40 -25.14 27.84
N PHE A 539 -3.75 -26.42 27.96
CA PHE A 539 -5.06 -26.88 28.44
C PHE A 539 -4.95 -27.40 29.87
N LYS A 540 -5.12 -26.52 30.86
CA LYS A 540 -4.93 -26.85 32.28
C LYS A 540 -5.79 -28.00 32.77
N THR A 541 -7.08 -28.00 32.40
CA THR A 541 -7.99 -29.09 32.83
C THR A 541 -7.49 -30.44 32.34
N GLU A 542 -7.02 -30.53 31.10
CA GLU A 542 -6.42 -31.71 30.51
C GLU A 542 -5.06 -32.03 31.16
N GLY A 543 -4.31 -31.01 31.58
CA GLY A 543 -3.09 -31.14 32.36
C GLY A 543 -3.34 -31.73 33.72
N ASP A 544 -4.31 -31.22 34.46
CA ASP A 544 -4.71 -31.72 35.79
C ASP A 544 -5.22 -33.17 35.73
N ILE A 545 -6.01 -33.51 34.69
CA ILE A 545 -6.46 -34.88 34.40
C ILE A 545 -5.25 -35.80 34.17
N LYS A 546 -4.29 -35.36 33.34
CA LYS A 546 -3.05 -36.13 33.10
C LYS A 546 -2.27 -36.35 34.39
N ASP A 547 -2.04 -35.32 35.18
CA ASP A 547 -1.27 -35.41 36.40
C ASP A 547 -1.97 -36.30 37.43
N GLY A 548 -3.29 -36.20 37.55
CA GLY A 548 -4.10 -37.07 38.42
C GLY A 548 -3.99 -38.55 38.07
N ILE A 549 -4.15 -38.89 36.76
CA ILE A 549 -4.08 -40.30 36.34
C ILE A 549 -2.65 -40.84 36.36
N PHE A 550 -1.64 -40.00 36.10
CA PHE A 550 -0.23 -40.39 36.21
C PHE A 550 0.15 -40.73 37.65
N ASN A 551 -0.30 -39.93 38.61
CA ASN A 551 -0.07 -40.20 40.03
C ASN A 551 -0.69 -41.55 40.46
N LEU A 552 -1.91 -41.84 39.99
CA LEU A 552 -2.54 -43.15 40.26
C LEU A 552 -1.77 -44.30 39.61
N TYR A 553 -1.25 -44.11 38.42
CA TYR A 553 -0.48 -45.12 37.70
C TYR A 553 0.91 -45.35 38.34
N ASP A 554 1.56 -44.29 38.81
CA ASP A 554 2.85 -44.37 39.50
C ASP A 554 2.75 -45.13 40.84
N ILE A 555 1.61 -45.02 41.53
CA ILE A 555 1.31 -45.84 42.71
C ILE A 555 1.09 -47.31 42.35
N TYR A 556 0.37 -47.57 41.25
CA TYR A 556 0.10 -48.91 40.76
C TYR A 556 1.34 -49.60 40.19
N ASN A 557 2.14 -48.85 39.40
CA ASN A 557 3.36 -49.35 38.78
C ASN A 557 4.55 -48.42 39.06
N PRO A 558 5.26 -48.62 40.20
CA PRO A 558 6.39 -47.76 40.57
C PRO A 558 7.53 -47.73 39.55
N GLY A 559 7.65 -48.74 38.68
CA GLY A 559 8.63 -48.75 37.59
C GLY A 559 8.36 -47.71 36.47
N ALA A 560 7.16 -47.13 36.46
CA ALA A 560 6.78 -46.11 35.45
C ALA A 560 7.11 -44.66 35.86
N ILE A 561 7.55 -44.42 37.12
CA ILE A 561 7.77 -43.07 37.65
C ILE A 561 8.70 -42.23 36.77
N ASN A 562 9.79 -42.84 36.30
CA ASN A 562 10.82 -42.13 35.50
C ASN A 562 10.57 -42.14 34.01
N LEU A 563 9.44 -42.63 33.53
CA LEU A 563 9.10 -42.63 32.11
C LEU A 563 8.68 -41.22 31.64
N ASP A 564 9.03 -40.89 30.40
CA ASP A 564 8.51 -39.70 29.79
C ASP A 564 6.97 -39.76 29.59
N THR A 565 6.36 -38.61 29.42
CA THR A 565 4.89 -38.48 29.33
C THR A 565 4.29 -39.35 28.23
N GLU A 566 4.98 -39.55 27.11
CA GLU A 566 4.45 -40.30 25.97
C GLU A 566 4.55 -41.81 26.22
N ALA A 567 5.68 -42.26 26.73
CA ALA A 567 5.87 -43.67 27.11
C ALA A 567 4.91 -44.08 28.24
N LYS A 568 4.76 -43.24 29.27
CA LYS A 568 3.82 -43.47 30.37
C LYS A 568 2.38 -43.51 29.89
N SER A 569 1.97 -42.58 29.00
CA SER A 569 0.63 -42.55 28.41
C SER A 569 0.32 -43.83 27.62
N ARG A 570 1.26 -44.31 26.81
CA ARG A 570 1.08 -45.54 26.04
C ARG A 570 0.93 -46.77 26.94
N LEU A 571 1.73 -46.88 28.00
CA LEU A 571 1.66 -47.98 28.92
C LEU A 571 0.33 -48.00 29.68
N LEU A 572 -0.03 -46.90 30.29
CA LEU A 572 -1.24 -46.84 31.11
C LEU A 572 -2.54 -47.00 30.32
N LEU A 573 -2.61 -46.49 29.08
CA LEU A 573 -3.79 -46.63 28.22
C LEU A 573 -4.01 -48.05 27.71
N ASN A 574 -2.95 -48.86 27.66
CA ASN A 574 -3.00 -50.28 27.26
C ASN A 574 -2.99 -51.26 28.42
N ASP A 575 -2.85 -50.77 29.67
CA ASP A 575 -2.80 -51.62 30.87
C ASP A 575 -4.21 -51.92 31.39
N THR A 576 -4.73 -53.07 30.99
CA THR A 576 -6.05 -53.54 31.40
C THR A 576 -6.09 -53.89 32.90
N GLY A 577 -4.95 -54.32 33.50
CA GLY A 577 -4.83 -54.56 34.93
C GLY A 577 -5.02 -53.31 35.75
N PHE A 578 -4.37 -52.21 35.31
CA PHE A 578 -4.56 -50.90 35.91
C PHE A 578 -6.00 -50.42 35.78
N ALA A 579 -6.60 -50.49 34.60
CA ALA A 579 -7.98 -50.06 34.38
C ALA A 579 -8.96 -50.81 35.29
N ASN A 580 -8.77 -52.10 35.50
CA ASN A 580 -9.61 -52.93 36.36
C ASN A 580 -9.38 -52.66 37.87
N SER A 581 -8.25 -52.09 38.25
CA SER A 581 -7.91 -51.76 39.64
C SER A 581 -8.48 -50.40 40.10
N LEU A 582 -8.99 -49.58 39.17
CA LEU A 582 -9.47 -48.25 39.46
C LEU A 582 -10.87 -48.23 40.09
N SER A 583 -11.07 -47.30 41.00
CA SER A 583 -12.40 -46.94 41.49
C SER A 583 -13.25 -46.30 40.33
N PRO A 584 -14.58 -46.19 40.46
CA PRO A 584 -15.39 -45.55 39.45
C PRO A 584 -14.90 -44.12 39.07
N THR A 585 -14.49 -43.33 40.07
CA THR A 585 -13.93 -42.00 39.86
C THR A 585 -12.56 -42.06 39.14
N GLY A 586 -11.72 -43.04 39.45
CA GLY A 586 -10.45 -43.29 38.78
C GLY A 586 -10.65 -43.72 37.32
N LEU A 587 -11.69 -44.51 37.05
CA LEU A 587 -12.04 -44.93 35.72
C LEU A 587 -12.54 -43.74 34.85
N ASP A 588 -13.37 -42.85 35.43
CA ASP A 588 -13.78 -41.61 34.76
C ASP A 588 -12.56 -40.73 34.45
N LEU A 589 -11.60 -40.63 35.33
CA LEU A 589 -10.37 -39.90 35.11
C LEU A 589 -9.56 -40.50 33.95
N LEU A 590 -9.46 -41.83 33.86
CA LEU A 590 -8.80 -42.55 32.78
C LEU A 590 -9.50 -42.32 31.42
N LEU A 591 -10.83 -42.36 31.39
CA LEU A 591 -11.61 -42.11 30.20
C LEU A 591 -11.43 -40.67 29.70
N ASN A 592 -11.48 -39.68 30.59
CA ASN A 592 -11.22 -38.29 30.29
C ASN A 592 -9.78 -38.07 29.81
N PHE A 593 -8.80 -38.73 30.39
CA PHE A 593 -7.41 -38.69 29.91
C PHE A 593 -7.28 -39.29 28.50
N ARG A 594 -7.96 -40.41 28.21
CA ARG A 594 -8.00 -41.01 26.90
C ARG A 594 -8.58 -40.05 25.86
N GLN A 595 -9.68 -39.36 26.17
CA GLN A 595 -10.28 -38.36 25.31
C GLN A 595 -9.33 -37.18 25.08
N SER A 596 -8.66 -36.69 26.14
CA SER A 596 -7.69 -35.57 26.01
C SER A 596 -6.47 -35.96 25.18
N THR A 597 -6.02 -37.22 25.26
CA THR A 597 -4.93 -37.73 24.42
C THR A 597 -5.32 -37.77 22.95
N ILE A 598 -6.52 -38.25 22.62
CA ILE A 598 -7.05 -38.23 21.26
C ILE A 598 -7.14 -36.78 20.73
N LYS A 599 -7.62 -35.84 21.56
CA LYS A 599 -7.72 -34.44 21.21
C LYS A 599 -6.34 -33.83 20.99
N LYS A 600 -5.36 -34.13 21.85
CA LYS A 600 -3.96 -33.73 21.69
C LYS A 600 -3.41 -34.23 20.35
N ASP A 601 -3.58 -35.55 20.08
CA ASP A 601 -3.03 -36.16 18.85
C ASP A 601 -3.64 -35.55 17.59
N ARG A 602 -4.93 -35.21 17.59
CA ARG A 602 -5.58 -34.50 16.48
C ARG A 602 -5.04 -33.08 16.29
N LEU A 603 -4.83 -32.33 17.40
CA LEU A 603 -4.34 -30.94 17.34
C LEU A 603 -2.84 -30.85 17.01
N THR A 604 -2.08 -31.92 17.33
CA THR A 604 -0.64 -32.00 17.05
C THR A 604 -0.30 -32.87 15.85
N GLN A 605 -1.26 -33.12 14.99
CA GLN A 605 -1.08 -33.89 13.76
C GLN A 605 -0.03 -33.23 12.86
N ASP A 606 0.95 -34.03 12.39
CA ASP A 606 2.17 -33.52 11.76
C ASP A 606 2.06 -33.25 10.25
N VAL A 607 0.91 -33.50 9.61
CA VAL A 607 0.74 -33.31 8.16
C VAL A 607 -0.56 -32.59 7.85
N LEU A 608 -0.44 -31.40 7.26
CA LEU A 608 -1.54 -30.70 6.57
C LEU A 608 -1.20 -30.64 5.09
N ILE A 609 -1.90 -31.40 4.27
CA ILE A 609 -1.87 -31.27 2.81
C ILE A 609 -3.11 -30.46 2.41
N ASN A 610 -2.90 -29.24 1.94
CA ASN A 610 -3.95 -28.39 1.36
C ASN A 610 -3.81 -28.33 -0.15
#